data_7448668362ff9362668f440964808174
#
_entry.id   7448668362ff9362668f440964808174
#
_cell.length_a   1.000
_cell.length_b   1.000
_cell.length_c   1.000
_cell.angle_alpha   90.00
_cell.angle_beta   90.00
_cell.angle_gamma   90.00
#
_symmetry.space_group_name_H-M   'P 1'
#
loop_
_entity.id
_entity.type
_entity.pdbx_description
1 polymer ?
#
loop_
_entity_poly.entity_id
_entity_poly.type
_entity_poly.pdbx_seq_one_letter_code
_entity_poly.pdbx_strand_id
1 'polypeptide(L)'
;MRIEVNGETIDLARYEAFHAERFKQTLETVRALGGGRVVELGGHPWAMTARLLAEQSVTLAATVSAEEVSLWPDALPVTRRSYTLEQDGAPPRGFENVSANLERTRFDIGGEPADLVLACEIIEHLTRAPHVMLLNANAWLKPGGRILITTPNGAQFENPLRFKSKTPSYRANVYGRHNHLFTLEHLTDLAACCGFVVERAELVSPYPRRGPARLYKTLGRLPGRFFREKFNQSLLVVARKTAALEAATRLPKVYAPSPQWECIAPVA
;
A
#
# COMPACT_ATOMS: atom_id res chain seq x y z
N MET A 1 -4.89 -20.73 4.47
CA MET A 1 -6.24 -20.42 3.92
C MET A 1 -6.27 -20.84 2.47
N ARG A 2 -7.36 -21.45 2.06
CA ARG A 2 -7.67 -21.74 0.66
C ARG A 2 -8.89 -20.93 0.28
N ILE A 3 -8.86 -20.30 -0.86
CA ILE A 3 -9.99 -19.53 -1.40
C ILE A 3 -10.23 -19.95 -2.83
N GLU A 4 -11.44 -19.71 -3.29
CA GLU A 4 -11.80 -19.85 -4.70
C GLU A 4 -12.28 -18.49 -5.20
N VAL A 5 -11.77 -18.05 -6.35
CA VAL A 5 -12.15 -16.77 -6.96
C VAL A 5 -12.56 -17.03 -8.40
N ASN A 6 -13.84 -16.80 -8.71
CA ASN A 6 -14.45 -17.09 -10.01
C ASN A 6 -14.17 -18.52 -10.50
N GLY A 7 -14.21 -19.52 -9.61
CA GLY A 7 -13.95 -20.93 -9.93
C GLY A 7 -12.47 -21.32 -9.97
N GLU A 8 -11.55 -20.39 -9.77
CA GLU A 8 -10.11 -20.67 -9.65
C GLU A 8 -9.71 -20.83 -8.18
N THR A 9 -9.16 -21.99 -7.83
CA THR A 9 -8.69 -22.26 -6.48
C THR A 9 -7.29 -21.69 -6.25
N ILE A 10 -7.14 -20.89 -5.19
CA ILE A 10 -5.87 -20.29 -4.78
C ILE A 10 -5.48 -20.82 -3.40
N ASP A 11 -4.33 -21.49 -3.29
CA ASP A 11 -3.77 -21.91 -2.01
C ASP A 11 -2.89 -20.81 -1.43
N LEU A 12 -3.38 -20.16 -0.40
CA LEU A 12 -2.72 -19.08 0.30
C LEU A 12 -1.97 -19.53 1.57
N ALA A 13 -1.93 -20.81 1.90
CA ALA A 13 -1.41 -21.27 3.20
C ALA A 13 0.02 -20.77 3.49
N ARG A 14 0.93 -20.89 2.52
CA ARG A 14 2.30 -20.42 2.65
C ARG A 14 2.41 -18.90 2.70
N TYR A 15 1.63 -18.21 1.87
CA TYR A 15 1.58 -16.75 1.80
C TYR A 15 1.07 -16.18 3.13
N GLU A 16 -0.01 -16.75 3.64
CA GLU A 16 -0.58 -16.38 4.93
C GLU A 16 0.35 -16.59 6.10
N ALA A 17 1.00 -17.76 6.17
CA ALA A 17 1.94 -18.05 7.25
C ALA A 17 3.07 -17.01 7.32
N PHE A 18 3.48 -16.48 6.18
CA PHE A 18 4.52 -15.43 6.11
C PHE A 18 3.97 -14.04 6.46
N HIS A 19 2.74 -13.72 6.05
CA HIS A 19 2.14 -12.39 6.20
C HIS A 19 1.14 -12.27 7.36
N ALA A 20 0.95 -13.31 8.18
CA ALA A 20 -0.08 -13.37 9.21
C ALA A 20 -0.09 -12.16 10.16
N GLU A 21 1.07 -11.78 10.67
CA GLU A 21 1.16 -10.64 11.60
C GLU A 21 0.88 -9.31 10.90
N ARG A 22 1.29 -9.15 9.65
CA ARG A 22 0.95 -7.96 8.84
C ARG A 22 -0.55 -7.85 8.62
N PHE A 23 -1.20 -8.94 8.23
CA PHE A 23 -2.65 -8.96 8.05
C PHE A 23 -3.40 -8.64 9.33
N LYS A 24 -2.95 -9.22 10.46
CA LYS A 24 -3.49 -8.93 11.79
C LYS A 24 -3.40 -7.43 12.11
N GLN A 25 -2.22 -6.83 12.00
CA GLN A 25 -1.99 -5.42 12.28
C GLN A 25 -2.83 -4.50 11.36
N THR A 26 -2.94 -4.87 10.08
CA THR A 26 -3.78 -4.13 9.13
C THR A 26 -5.24 -4.16 9.55
N LEU A 27 -5.80 -5.34 9.85
CA LEU A 27 -7.20 -5.46 10.29
C LEU A 27 -7.48 -4.77 11.62
N GLU A 28 -6.58 -4.89 12.60
CA GLU A 28 -6.69 -4.17 13.87
C GLU A 28 -6.73 -2.65 13.64
N THR A 29 -5.91 -2.16 12.68
CA THR A 29 -5.93 -0.75 12.32
C THR A 29 -7.23 -0.37 11.63
N VAL A 30 -7.74 -1.18 10.69
CA VAL A 30 -9.04 -0.96 10.02
C VAL A 30 -10.17 -0.87 11.06
N ARG A 31 -10.21 -1.80 12.02
CA ARG A 31 -11.21 -1.81 13.11
C ARG A 31 -11.09 -0.56 13.98
N ALA A 32 -9.88 -0.18 14.38
CA ALA A 32 -9.64 1.02 15.18
C ALA A 32 -10.05 2.31 14.46
N LEU A 33 -10.03 2.33 13.13
CA LEU A 33 -10.49 3.44 12.29
C LEU A 33 -12.01 3.43 12.04
N GLY A 34 -12.73 2.41 12.53
CA GLY A 34 -14.18 2.27 12.40
C GLY A 34 -14.63 1.55 11.12
N GLY A 35 -13.72 1.02 10.32
CA GLY A 35 -14.05 0.32 9.06
C GLY A 35 -14.72 1.24 8.04
N GLY A 36 -15.99 0.97 7.73
CA GLY A 36 -16.77 1.73 6.76
C GLY A 36 -16.57 1.24 5.32
N ARG A 37 -16.72 2.15 4.37
CA ARG A 37 -16.52 1.89 2.93
C ARG A 37 -15.02 1.91 2.61
N VAL A 38 -14.48 0.75 2.24
CA VAL A 38 -13.03 0.52 2.07
C VAL A 38 -12.69 0.26 0.61
N VAL A 39 -11.61 0.87 0.13
CA VAL A 39 -10.96 0.56 -1.14
C VAL A 39 -9.62 -0.09 -0.85
N GLU A 40 -9.35 -1.26 -1.43
CA GLU A 40 -8.09 -1.97 -1.29
C GLU A 40 -7.25 -1.82 -2.56
N LEU A 41 -6.01 -1.36 -2.45
CA LEU A 41 -5.05 -1.32 -3.54
C LEU A 41 -4.21 -2.59 -3.54
N GLY A 42 -4.05 -3.23 -4.70
CA GLY A 42 -3.23 -4.43 -4.86
C GLY A 42 -3.85 -5.67 -4.23
N GLY A 43 -5.15 -5.91 -4.38
CA GLY A 43 -5.86 -7.02 -3.73
C GLY A 43 -5.31 -8.42 -4.04
N HIS A 44 -4.77 -8.65 -5.24
CA HIS A 44 -4.20 -9.97 -5.59
C HIS A 44 -3.01 -10.35 -4.66
N PRO A 45 -2.93 -11.58 -4.15
CA PRO A 45 -3.74 -12.78 -4.41
C PRO A 45 -5.00 -12.92 -3.53
N TRP A 46 -5.68 -11.85 -3.21
CA TRP A 46 -6.97 -11.75 -2.52
C TRP A 46 -6.98 -12.15 -1.03
N ALA A 47 -5.80 -12.31 -0.43
CA ALA A 47 -5.69 -12.71 0.97
C ALA A 47 -6.22 -11.65 1.96
N MET A 48 -5.95 -10.37 1.71
CA MET A 48 -6.50 -9.27 2.50
C MET A 48 -7.96 -9.01 2.10
N THR A 49 -8.29 -9.09 0.82
CA THR A 49 -9.66 -8.99 0.30
C THR A 49 -10.60 -9.96 1.01
N ALA A 50 -10.21 -11.24 1.14
CA ALA A 50 -11.00 -12.25 1.84
C ALA A 50 -11.28 -11.86 3.31
N ARG A 51 -10.30 -11.26 3.97
CA ARG A 51 -10.43 -10.78 5.36
C ARG A 51 -11.32 -9.56 5.47
N LEU A 52 -11.18 -8.60 4.56
CA LEU A 52 -12.03 -7.41 4.51
C LEU A 52 -13.49 -7.79 4.26
N LEU A 53 -13.73 -8.72 3.34
CA LEU A 53 -15.07 -9.24 3.10
C LEU A 53 -15.67 -9.98 4.30
N ALA A 54 -14.84 -10.58 5.17
CA ALA A 54 -15.27 -11.24 6.39
C ALA A 54 -15.52 -10.26 7.56
N GLU A 55 -15.01 -9.03 7.47
CA GLU A 55 -15.10 -8.04 8.53
C GLU A 55 -16.45 -7.33 8.51
N GLN A 56 -17.23 -7.46 9.60
CA GLN A 56 -18.59 -6.89 9.68
C GLN A 56 -18.63 -5.36 9.60
N SER A 57 -17.57 -4.70 10.07
CA SER A 57 -17.46 -3.24 10.03
C SER A 57 -17.04 -2.69 8.67
N VAL A 58 -16.80 -3.55 7.68
CA VAL A 58 -16.27 -3.17 6.37
C VAL A 58 -17.28 -3.43 5.27
N THR A 59 -17.48 -2.44 4.42
CA THR A 59 -18.07 -2.58 3.09
C THR A 59 -16.96 -2.40 2.07
N LEU A 60 -16.51 -3.48 1.45
CA LEU A 60 -15.48 -3.40 0.41
C LEU A 60 -16.08 -2.74 -0.84
N ALA A 61 -15.64 -1.52 -1.13
CA ALA A 61 -16.12 -0.74 -2.25
C ALA A 61 -15.58 -1.25 -3.58
N ALA A 62 -14.27 -1.49 -3.61
CA ALA A 62 -13.55 -2.05 -4.73
C ALA A 62 -12.17 -2.51 -4.29
N THR A 63 -11.60 -3.44 -5.03
CA THR A 63 -10.15 -3.63 -5.10
C THR A 63 -9.63 -2.93 -6.33
N VAL A 64 -8.42 -2.37 -6.26
CA VAL A 64 -7.76 -1.79 -7.43
C VAL A 64 -6.45 -2.52 -7.66
N SER A 65 -6.36 -3.27 -8.75
CA SER A 65 -5.13 -3.98 -9.11
C SER A 65 -4.34 -3.16 -10.13
N ALA A 66 -3.01 -3.06 -9.92
CA ALA A 66 -2.13 -2.62 -10.97
C ALA A 66 -1.99 -3.76 -11.99
N GLU A 67 -2.41 -3.55 -13.22
CA GLU A 67 -2.02 -4.44 -14.31
C GLU A 67 -0.52 -4.31 -14.57
N GLU A 68 0.06 -5.30 -15.25
CA GLU A 68 1.48 -5.33 -15.56
C GLU A 68 1.96 -3.97 -16.10
N VAL A 69 3.11 -3.55 -15.58
CA VAL A 69 3.74 -2.27 -15.89
C VAL A 69 3.88 -2.11 -17.40
N SER A 70 2.97 -1.36 -17.99
CA SER A 70 3.17 -0.86 -19.35
C SER A 70 4.15 0.30 -19.30
N LEU A 71 5.02 0.38 -20.30
CA LEU A 71 5.88 1.55 -20.52
C LEU A 71 5.07 2.84 -20.75
N TRP A 72 3.79 2.70 -21.05
CA TRP A 72 2.84 3.79 -21.31
C TRP A 72 1.58 3.64 -20.45
N PRO A 73 1.68 3.96 -19.15
CA PRO A 73 0.62 3.71 -18.19
C PRO A 73 -0.73 4.39 -18.50
N ASP A 74 -0.70 5.53 -19.19
CA ASP A 74 -1.91 6.29 -19.53
C ASP A 74 -2.70 5.67 -20.71
N ALA A 75 -2.09 4.77 -21.47
CA ALA A 75 -2.74 4.09 -22.60
C ALA A 75 -3.58 2.88 -22.17
N LEU A 76 -3.42 2.37 -20.94
CA LEU A 76 -4.18 1.21 -20.48
C LEU A 76 -5.61 1.60 -20.12
N PRO A 77 -6.63 0.89 -20.64
CA PRO A 77 -8.00 1.14 -20.26
C PRO A 77 -8.22 0.81 -18.79
N VAL A 78 -9.04 1.61 -18.12
CA VAL A 78 -9.58 1.24 -16.81
C VAL A 78 -10.68 0.21 -17.05
N THR A 79 -10.52 -0.99 -16.52
CA THR A 79 -11.53 -2.05 -16.67
C THR A 79 -12.09 -2.43 -15.30
N ARG A 80 -13.36 -2.84 -15.27
CA ARG A 80 -14.06 -3.30 -14.08
C ARG A 80 -14.55 -4.70 -14.29
N ARG A 81 -14.41 -5.52 -13.26
CA ARG A 81 -14.92 -6.90 -13.25
C ARG A 81 -15.46 -7.23 -11.88
N SER A 82 -16.62 -7.86 -11.86
CA SER A 82 -17.18 -8.46 -10.65
C SER A 82 -16.52 -9.81 -10.41
N TYR A 83 -16.16 -10.08 -9.18
CA TYR A 83 -15.57 -11.32 -8.73
C TYR A 83 -16.43 -11.91 -7.61
N THR A 84 -16.45 -13.22 -7.53
CA THR A 84 -17.02 -13.96 -6.40
C THR A 84 -15.89 -14.68 -5.69
N LEU A 85 -15.77 -14.48 -4.39
CA LEU A 85 -14.81 -15.14 -3.52
C LEU A 85 -15.54 -16.12 -2.62
N GLU A 86 -15.09 -17.37 -2.65
CA GLU A 86 -15.56 -18.45 -1.78
C GLU A 86 -14.42 -18.86 -0.84
N GLN A 87 -14.80 -19.14 0.39
CA GLN A 87 -13.87 -19.60 1.42
C GLN A 87 -14.56 -20.69 2.21
N ASP A 88 -13.82 -21.74 2.59
CA ASP A 88 -14.35 -22.87 3.36
C ASP A 88 -15.17 -22.40 4.56
N GLY A 89 -16.43 -22.86 4.62
CA GLY A 89 -17.37 -22.56 5.71
C GLY A 89 -18.02 -21.18 5.69
N ALA A 90 -17.79 -20.37 4.66
CA ALA A 90 -18.43 -19.06 4.50
C ALA A 90 -19.25 -18.99 3.21
N PRO A 91 -20.37 -18.24 3.18
CA PRO A 91 -21.10 -18.01 1.95
C PRO A 91 -20.26 -17.24 0.93
N PRO A 92 -20.48 -17.47 -0.39
CA PRO A 92 -19.85 -16.70 -1.46
C PRO A 92 -20.06 -15.19 -1.27
N ARG A 93 -19.02 -14.40 -1.54
CA ARG A 93 -19.06 -12.94 -1.42
C ARG A 93 -18.58 -12.28 -2.70
N GLY A 94 -19.41 -11.38 -3.24
CA GLY A 94 -19.07 -10.59 -4.41
C GLY A 94 -18.20 -9.38 -4.05
N PHE A 95 -17.31 -9.02 -4.96
CA PHE A 95 -16.57 -7.75 -4.92
C PHE A 95 -16.23 -7.28 -6.32
N GLU A 96 -16.03 -5.96 -6.45
CA GLU A 96 -15.59 -5.34 -7.70
C GLU A 96 -14.07 -5.18 -7.71
N ASN A 97 -13.44 -5.52 -8.82
CA ASN A 97 -12.04 -5.20 -9.09
C ASN A 97 -11.93 -4.21 -10.24
N VAL A 98 -11.26 -3.11 -9.99
CA VAL A 98 -10.88 -2.11 -10.99
C VAL A 98 -9.43 -2.38 -11.39
N SER A 99 -9.23 -2.80 -12.62
CA SER A 99 -7.89 -2.96 -13.18
C SER A 99 -7.46 -1.65 -13.81
N ALA A 100 -6.42 -1.03 -13.23
CA ALA A 100 -5.89 0.24 -13.67
C ALA A 100 -4.44 0.41 -13.24
N ASN A 101 -3.68 1.22 -13.98
CA ASN A 101 -2.39 1.68 -13.49
C ASN A 101 -2.59 2.72 -12.39
N LEU A 102 -2.09 2.43 -11.18
CA LEU A 102 -2.20 3.32 -10.03
C LEU A 102 -1.44 4.65 -10.20
N GLU A 103 -0.50 4.71 -11.15
CA GLU A 103 0.24 5.92 -11.51
C GLU A 103 -0.44 6.72 -12.64
N ARG A 104 -1.62 6.28 -13.09
CA ARG A 104 -2.44 7.03 -14.03
C ARG A 104 -3.12 8.19 -13.33
N THR A 105 -3.02 9.36 -13.94
CA THR A 105 -3.71 10.56 -13.44
C THR A 105 -5.22 10.41 -13.59
N ARG A 106 -5.94 10.60 -12.50
CA ARG A 106 -7.41 10.68 -12.42
C ARG A 106 -8.14 9.55 -13.15
N PHE A 107 -8.49 8.53 -12.41
CA PHE A 107 -9.50 7.59 -12.85
C PHE A 107 -10.53 7.37 -11.73
N ASP A 108 -11.75 7.11 -12.16
CA ASP A 108 -12.86 6.87 -11.24
C ASP A 108 -12.95 5.38 -10.89
N ILE A 109 -13.10 5.07 -9.61
CA ILE A 109 -13.39 3.72 -9.12
C ILE A 109 -14.89 3.47 -8.95
N GLY A 110 -15.72 4.50 -9.16
CA GLY A 110 -17.18 4.46 -9.06
C GLY A 110 -17.72 4.38 -7.64
N GLY A 111 -19.01 4.67 -7.57
CA GLY A 111 -19.79 4.65 -6.32
C GLY A 111 -19.49 5.85 -5.41
N GLU A 112 -19.96 5.73 -4.17
CA GLU A 112 -19.80 6.77 -3.14
C GLU A 112 -18.34 6.89 -2.69
N PRO A 113 -17.91 8.07 -2.19
CA PRO A 113 -16.59 8.25 -1.63
C PRO A 113 -16.29 7.28 -0.48
N ALA A 114 -15.05 6.83 -0.40
CA ALA A 114 -14.60 5.87 0.59
C ALA A 114 -14.30 6.53 1.95
N ASP A 115 -14.47 5.74 3.02
CA ASP A 115 -14.00 6.08 4.37
C ASP A 115 -12.50 5.83 4.51
N LEU A 116 -12.02 4.76 3.89
CA LEU A 116 -10.65 4.28 4.03
C LEU A 116 -10.11 3.71 2.71
N VAL A 117 -8.89 4.08 2.38
CA VAL A 117 -8.09 3.44 1.32
C VAL A 117 -6.96 2.65 1.97
N LEU A 118 -6.78 1.39 1.57
CA LEU A 118 -5.66 0.54 1.98
C LEU A 118 -4.64 0.46 0.86
N ALA A 119 -3.40 0.86 1.14
CA ALA A 119 -2.25 0.77 0.24
C ALA A 119 -1.13 -0.05 0.93
N CYS A 120 -1.35 -1.36 1.06
CA CYS A 120 -0.48 -2.23 1.83
C CYS A 120 0.51 -2.97 0.93
N GLU A 121 1.81 -2.64 1.04
CA GLU A 121 2.91 -3.23 0.24
C GLU A 121 2.69 -3.01 -1.27
N ILE A 122 2.37 -1.79 -1.66
CA ILE A 122 2.06 -1.40 -3.03
C ILE A 122 2.94 -0.25 -3.51
N ILE A 123 3.11 0.79 -2.68
CA ILE A 123 3.77 2.03 -3.09
C ILE A 123 5.23 1.82 -3.53
N GLU A 124 5.90 0.81 -2.98
CA GLU A 124 7.27 0.43 -3.36
C GLU A 124 7.38 -0.20 -4.74
N HIS A 125 6.28 -0.74 -5.25
CA HIS A 125 6.24 -1.37 -6.58
C HIS A 125 6.00 -0.39 -7.72
N LEU A 126 5.54 0.81 -7.42
CA LEU A 126 5.31 1.85 -8.41
C LEU A 126 6.63 2.24 -9.09
N THR A 127 6.58 2.64 -10.35
CA THR A 127 7.79 2.79 -11.16
C THR A 127 8.22 4.22 -11.37
N ARG A 128 7.29 5.17 -11.37
CA ARG A 128 7.55 6.55 -11.79
C ARG A 128 7.08 7.58 -10.78
N ALA A 129 5.82 7.48 -10.36
CA ALA A 129 5.12 8.57 -9.72
C ALA A 129 4.24 8.09 -8.54
N PRO A 130 4.83 7.56 -7.44
CA PRO A 130 4.07 7.05 -6.31
C PRO A 130 3.11 8.08 -5.69
N HIS A 131 3.40 9.38 -5.84
CA HIS A 131 2.50 10.44 -5.41
C HIS A 131 1.16 10.43 -6.19
N VAL A 132 1.14 9.99 -7.45
CA VAL A 132 -0.12 9.91 -8.25
C VAL A 132 -1.08 8.90 -7.63
N MET A 133 -0.59 7.77 -7.11
CA MET A 133 -1.44 6.84 -6.35
C MET A 133 -2.07 7.52 -5.13
N LEU A 134 -1.31 8.34 -4.40
CA LEU A 134 -1.83 9.09 -3.24
C LEU A 134 -2.84 10.17 -3.65
N LEU A 135 -2.61 10.85 -4.77
CA LEU A 135 -3.56 11.81 -5.33
C LEU A 135 -4.87 11.14 -5.74
N ASN A 136 -4.81 9.97 -6.36
CA ASN A 136 -5.99 9.16 -6.67
C ASN A 136 -6.72 8.72 -5.40
N ALA A 137 -6.00 8.21 -4.41
CA ALA A 137 -6.58 7.85 -3.11
C ALA A 137 -7.26 9.05 -2.43
N ASN A 138 -6.64 10.24 -2.50
CA ASN A 138 -7.26 11.47 -2.01
C ASN A 138 -8.57 11.78 -2.74
N ALA A 139 -8.62 11.62 -4.06
CA ALA A 139 -9.82 11.88 -4.86
C ALA A 139 -10.98 10.93 -4.48
N TRP A 140 -10.69 9.65 -4.20
CA TRP A 140 -11.71 8.65 -3.84
C TRP A 140 -12.21 8.75 -2.41
N LEU A 141 -11.45 9.38 -1.52
CA LEU A 141 -11.81 9.53 -0.11
C LEU A 141 -12.80 10.67 0.11
N LYS A 142 -13.76 10.45 1.00
CA LYS A 142 -14.60 11.53 1.54
C LYS A 142 -13.74 12.54 2.31
N PRO A 143 -14.23 13.78 2.55
CA PRO A 143 -13.59 14.70 3.48
C PRO A 143 -13.38 14.04 4.84
N GLY A 144 -12.15 14.10 5.37
CA GLY A 144 -11.79 13.43 6.62
C GLY A 144 -11.58 11.91 6.53
N GLY A 145 -11.78 11.30 5.36
CA GLY A 145 -11.42 9.91 5.11
C GLY A 145 -9.92 9.66 5.25
N ARG A 146 -9.51 8.41 5.39
CA ARG A 146 -8.13 8.04 5.74
C ARG A 146 -7.49 7.13 4.69
N ILE A 147 -6.18 7.18 4.62
CA ILE A 147 -5.37 6.17 3.94
C ILE A 147 -4.50 5.44 4.95
N LEU A 148 -4.45 4.12 4.85
CA LEU A 148 -3.49 3.27 5.56
C LEU A 148 -2.45 2.77 4.55
N ILE A 149 -1.20 3.09 4.80
CA ILE A 149 -0.07 2.70 3.95
C ILE A 149 0.85 1.81 4.76
N THR A 150 1.21 0.63 4.22
CA THR A 150 2.37 -0.13 4.68
C THR A 150 3.34 -0.33 3.53
N THR A 151 4.64 -0.31 3.85
CA THR A 151 5.71 -0.52 2.88
C THR A 151 7.00 -0.93 3.60
N PRO A 152 7.94 -1.63 2.94
CA PRO A 152 9.23 -1.94 3.54
C PRO A 152 9.99 -0.69 4.00
N ASN A 153 10.65 -0.80 5.13
CA ASN A 153 11.46 0.28 5.69
C ASN A 153 12.80 0.41 4.95
N GLY A 154 12.94 1.46 4.16
CA GLY A 154 14.18 1.75 3.41
C GLY A 154 15.40 2.06 4.29
N ALA A 155 15.20 2.52 5.53
CA ALA A 155 16.27 2.81 6.47
C ALA A 155 16.81 1.57 7.20
N GLN A 156 16.22 0.40 6.99
CA GLN A 156 16.60 -0.84 7.68
C GLN A 156 18.07 -1.20 7.47
N PHE A 157 18.74 -1.67 8.52
CA PHE A 157 20.18 -2.01 8.51
C PHE A 157 20.55 -3.09 7.48
N GLU A 158 19.67 -4.03 7.20
CA GLU A 158 19.92 -5.07 6.20
C GLU A 158 20.02 -4.52 4.76
N ASN A 159 19.41 -3.39 4.47
CA ASN A 159 19.43 -2.80 3.14
C ASN A 159 20.86 -2.41 2.70
N PRO A 160 21.67 -1.66 3.47
CA PRO A 160 23.06 -1.39 3.10
C PRO A 160 23.93 -2.65 2.94
N LEU A 161 23.67 -3.72 3.71
CA LEU A 161 24.38 -4.97 3.58
C LEU A 161 24.01 -5.71 2.29
N ARG A 162 22.75 -5.66 1.90
CA ARG A 162 22.28 -6.21 0.63
C ARG A 162 22.88 -5.46 -0.55
N PHE A 163 23.08 -4.14 -0.43
CA PHE A 163 23.77 -3.32 -1.44
C PHE A 163 25.26 -3.72 -1.63
N LYS A 164 25.91 -4.23 -0.58
CA LYS A 164 27.31 -4.69 -0.63
C LYS A 164 27.46 -6.15 -1.03
N SER A 165 26.38 -6.90 -1.09
CA SER A 165 26.44 -8.31 -1.52
C SER A 165 26.75 -8.38 -3.03
N LYS A 166 27.38 -9.50 -3.46
CA LYS A 166 27.67 -9.76 -4.88
C LYS A 166 26.41 -9.78 -5.78
N THR A 167 25.25 -9.83 -5.17
CA THR A 167 23.97 -9.60 -5.84
C THR A 167 23.68 -8.11 -5.74
N PRO A 168 23.84 -7.32 -6.80
CA PRO A 168 23.50 -5.90 -6.75
C PRO A 168 22.08 -5.74 -6.23
N SER A 169 21.89 -4.83 -5.29
CA SER A 169 20.56 -4.44 -4.81
C SER A 169 19.60 -4.10 -5.96
N TYR A 170 20.15 -3.55 -7.02
CA TYR A 170 19.49 -3.40 -8.31
C TYR A 170 18.82 -4.69 -8.77
N ARG A 171 19.52 -5.85 -8.72
CA ARG A 171 18.91 -7.15 -9.05
C ARG A 171 17.85 -7.56 -8.02
N ALA A 172 18.11 -7.38 -6.74
CA ALA A 172 17.14 -7.70 -5.70
C ALA A 172 15.89 -6.81 -5.83
N ASN A 173 16.05 -5.53 -6.11
CA ASN A 173 14.94 -4.60 -6.33
C ASN A 173 14.20 -4.89 -7.64
N VAL A 174 14.92 -5.16 -8.73
CA VAL A 174 14.30 -5.51 -10.02
C VAL A 174 13.58 -6.85 -9.95
N TYR A 175 14.16 -7.87 -9.33
CA TYR A 175 13.52 -9.18 -9.17
C TYR A 175 12.44 -9.17 -8.08
N GLY A 176 12.61 -8.38 -7.02
CA GLY A 176 11.59 -8.16 -5.98
C GLY A 176 10.54 -7.13 -6.39
N ARG A 177 10.71 -6.47 -7.54
CA ARG A 177 9.85 -5.38 -8.02
C ARG A 177 9.69 -4.23 -7.02
N HIS A 178 10.66 -4.03 -6.11
CA HIS A 178 10.69 -2.88 -5.21
C HIS A 178 11.48 -1.75 -5.88
N ASN A 179 10.77 -0.84 -6.52
CA ASN A 179 11.38 0.26 -7.26
C ASN A 179 11.72 1.44 -6.35
N HIS A 180 11.01 1.56 -5.21
CA HIS A 180 11.22 2.62 -4.23
C HIS A 180 11.53 2.05 -2.84
N LEU A 181 12.39 2.75 -2.11
CA LEU A 181 12.68 2.50 -0.71
C LEU A 181 12.32 3.75 0.11
N PHE A 182 11.24 3.67 0.86
CA PHE A 182 10.77 4.77 1.69
C PHE A 182 11.37 4.71 3.08
N THR A 183 11.77 5.88 3.60
CA THR A 183 11.91 6.10 5.04
C THR A 183 10.60 6.64 5.59
N LEU A 184 10.43 6.61 6.92
CA LEU A 184 9.23 7.15 7.55
C LEU A 184 9.05 8.64 7.20
N GLU A 185 10.13 9.41 7.21
CA GLU A 185 10.16 10.83 6.86
C GLU A 185 9.73 11.07 5.41
N HIS A 186 10.30 10.31 4.45
CA HIS A 186 9.92 10.42 3.04
C HIS A 186 8.44 10.10 2.81
N LEU A 187 7.92 9.06 3.46
CA LEU A 187 6.53 8.65 3.28
C LEU A 187 5.54 9.65 3.88
N THR A 188 5.89 10.22 5.04
CA THR A 188 5.05 11.24 5.70
C THR A 188 5.05 12.56 4.93
N ASP A 189 6.20 12.97 4.39
CA ASP A 189 6.30 14.17 3.55
C ASP A 189 5.52 13.99 2.24
N LEU A 190 5.65 12.82 1.61
CA LEU A 190 4.90 12.49 0.39
C LEU A 190 3.38 12.54 0.63
N ALA A 191 2.90 11.97 1.74
CA ALA A 191 1.49 12.01 2.12
C ALA A 191 1.01 13.46 2.32
N ALA A 192 1.81 14.28 3.03
CA ALA A 192 1.49 15.69 3.26
C ALA A 192 1.36 16.49 1.95
N CYS A 193 2.24 16.25 0.99
CA CYS A 193 2.19 16.86 -0.33
C CYS A 193 0.95 16.46 -1.15
N CYS A 194 0.34 15.32 -0.83
CA CYS A 194 -0.86 14.81 -1.49
C CYS A 194 -2.17 15.15 -0.73
N GLY A 195 -2.15 16.14 0.17
CA GLY A 195 -3.35 16.63 0.87
C GLY A 195 -3.75 15.80 2.08
N PHE A 196 -2.80 15.10 2.69
CA PHE A 196 -3.02 14.32 3.90
C PHE A 196 -2.29 14.90 5.11
N VAL A 197 -2.85 14.74 6.29
CA VAL A 197 -2.18 14.93 7.59
C VAL A 197 -1.97 13.56 8.22
N VAL A 198 -0.73 13.27 8.59
CA VAL A 198 -0.38 12.00 9.23
C VAL A 198 -0.88 12.01 10.68
N GLU A 199 -1.72 11.02 11.01
CA GLU A 199 -2.26 10.82 12.36
C GLU A 199 -1.47 9.76 13.14
N ARG A 200 -0.89 8.79 12.42
CA ARG A 200 -0.10 7.70 13.01
C ARG A 200 1.03 7.32 12.05
N ALA A 201 2.24 7.22 12.58
CA ALA A 201 3.42 6.82 11.81
C ALA A 201 4.29 5.90 12.67
N GLU A 202 4.44 4.65 12.28
CA GLU A 202 5.11 3.62 13.07
C GLU A 202 6.09 2.81 12.25
N LEU A 203 7.11 2.35 12.95
CA LEU A 203 8.09 1.37 12.47
C LEU A 203 7.73 0.01 13.10
N VAL A 204 7.38 -0.95 12.26
CA VAL A 204 6.86 -2.25 12.68
C VAL A 204 7.69 -3.41 12.14
N SER A 205 7.59 -4.57 12.77
CA SER A 205 8.29 -5.79 12.35
C SER A 205 7.31 -6.95 12.19
N PRO A 206 6.48 -6.94 11.13
CA PRO A 206 5.42 -7.91 10.94
C PRO A 206 5.90 -9.26 10.39
N TYR A 207 7.12 -9.32 9.86
CA TYR A 207 7.60 -10.54 9.23
C TYR A 207 8.43 -11.42 10.17
N PRO A 208 8.33 -12.75 10.03
CA PRO A 208 9.11 -13.68 10.84
C PRO A 208 10.61 -13.53 10.53
N ARG A 209 11.44 -13.55 11.56
CA ARG A 209 12.89 -13.55 11.45
C ARG A 209 13.45 -14.88 11.93
N ARG A 210 14.45 -15.41 11.26
CA ARG A 210 15.11 -16.68 11.57
C ARG A 210 16.55 -16.46 12.03
N GLY A 211 17.08 -17.41 12.81
CA GLY A 211 18.47 -17.39 13.26
C GLY A 211 18.84 -16.11 14.01
N PRO A 212 20.07 -15.59 13.84
CA PRO A 212 20.56 -14.39 14.52
C PRO A 212 19.72 -13.13 14.25
N ALA A 213 19.01 -13.07 13.12
CA ALA A 213 18.16 -11.96 12.79
C ALA A 213 16.96 -11.77 13.76
N ARG A 214 16.65 -12.78 14.60
CA ARG A 214 15.66 -12.64 15.69
C ARG A 214 16.05 -11.53 16.67
N LEU A 215 17.35 -11.32 16.90
CA LEU A 215 17.85 -10.24 17.74
C LEU A 215 17.41 -8.86 17.26
N TYR A 216 17.27 -8.66 15.95
CA TYR A 216 16.83 -7.39 15.39
C TYR A 216 15.42 -6.99 15.85
N LYS A 217 14.54 -7.96 16.10
CA LYS A 217 13.21 -7.66 16.65
C LYS A 217 13.30 -7.08 18.06
N THR A 218 14.24 -7.55 18.87
CA THR A 218 14.52 -7.02 20.21
C THR A 218 15.18 -5.64 20.11
N LEU A 219 16.18 -5.49 19.26
CA LEU A 219 16.88 -4.23 19.05
C LEU A 219 15.93 -3.13 18.53
N GLY A 220 14.99 -3.47 17.64
CA GLY A 220 13.97 -2.52 17.13
C GLY A 220 12.99 -2.02 18.18
N ARG A 221 12.92 -2.67 19.35
CA ARG A 221 12.10 -2.24 20.50
C ARG A 221 12.84 -1.32 21.46
N LEU A 222 14.18 -1.26 21.35
CA LEU A 222 14.97 -0.38 22.20
C LEU A 222 14.60 1.09 21.97
N PRO A 223 14.67 1.93 23.02
CA PRO A 223 14.45 3.35 22.88
C PRO A 223 15.51 3.99 21.99
N GLY A 224 15.10 5.03 21.27
CA GLY A 224 15.97 5.78 20.37
C GLY A 224 15.66 5.55 18.90
N ARG A 225 15.73 6.65 18.13
CA ARG A 225 15.41 6.68 16.69
C ARG A 225 16.26 5.68 15.90
N PHE A 226 17.57 5.62 16.20
CA PHE A 226 18.51 4.72 15.52
C PHE A 226 18.06 3.26 15.56
N PHE A 227 17.75 2.72 16.76
CA PHE A 227 17.33 1.33 16.89
C PHE A 227 16.00 1.07 16.18
N ARG A 228 15.06 1.95 16.33
CA ARG A 228 13.75 1.82 15.69
C ARG A 228 13.86 1.83 14.18
N GLU A 229 14.58 2.76 13.59
CA GLU A 229 14.75 2.87 12.13
C GLU A 229 15.58 1.72 11.55
N LYS A 230 16.66 1.31 12.22
CA LYS A 230 17.58 0.32 11.66
C LYS A 230 17.14 -1.13 11.82
N PHE A 231 16.27 -1.43 12.76
CA PHE A 231 15.92 -2.82 13.08
C PHE A 231 14.44 -3.18 12.86
N ASN A 232 13.56 -2.23 12.52
CA ASN A 232 12.21 -2.54 12.09
C ASN A 232 12.12 -2.71 10.57
N GLN A 233 11.22 -3.61 10.14
CA GLN A 233 11.16 -4.09 8.75
C GLN A 233 10.27 -3.24 7.86
N SER A 234 9.21 -2.66 8.42
CA SER A 234 8.18 -1.99 7.65
C SER A 234 7.74 -0.69 8.30
N LEU A 235 7.19 0.18 7.49
CA LEU A 235 6.50 1.40 7.88
C LEU A 235 5.00 1.12 7.92
N LEU A 236 4.30 1.71 8.87
CA LEU A 236 2.85 1.78 8.93
C LEU A 236 2.46 3.25 9.12
N VAL A 237 1.73 3.81 8.18
CA VAL A 237 1.29 5.21 8.21
C VAL A 237 -0.22 5.26 8.03
N VAL A 238 -0.90 5.96 8.94
CA VAL A 238 -2.30 6.35 8.79
C VAL A 238 -2.32 7.86 8.61
N ALA A 239 -2.93 8.30 7.51
CA ALA A 239 -3.04 9.72 7.22
C ALA A 239 -4.48 10.07 6.82
N ARG A 240 -4.95 11.24 7.28
CA ARG A 240 -6.30 11.74 7.07
C ARG A 240 -6.30 12.79 5.98
N LYS A 241 -7.24 12.69 5.04
CA LYS A 241 -7.48 13.71 4.03
C LYS A 241 -7.91 15.03 4.66
N THR A 242 -7.19 16.10 4.37
CA THR A 242 -7.46 17.46 4.90
C THR A 242 -7.71 18.49 3.81
N ALA A 243 -7.20 18.24 2.61
CA ALA A 243 -7.37 19.15 1.48
C ALA A 243 -7.87 18.40 0.25
N ALA A 244 -8.65 19.07 -0.58
CA ALA A 244 -8.95 18.58 -1.91
C ALA A 244 -7.70 18.56 -2.79
N LEU A 245 -7.75 17.78 -3.86
CA LEU A 245 -6.65 17.59 -4.80
C LEU A 245 -6.08 18.89 -5.37
N GLU A 246 -6.96 19.87 -5.60
CA GLU A 246 -6.62 21.18 -6.17
C GLU A 246 -5.75 22.03 -5.23
N ALA A 247 -5.85 21.79 -3.91
CA ALA A 247 -5.02 22.46 -2.90
C ALA A 247 -3.72 21.72 -2.60
N ALA A 248 -3.59 20.46 -3.03
CA ALA A 248 -2.47 19.58 -2.72
C ALA A 248 -1.34 19.69 -3.77
N THR A 249 -0.98 20.89 -4.20
CA THR A 249 -0.04 21.11 -5.31
C THR A 249 1.42 21.29 -4.88
N ARG A 250 1.77 21.00 -3.64
CA ARG A 250 3.18 21.01 -3.22
C ARG A 250 3.83 19.68 -3.57
N LEU A 251 4.71 19.67 -4.56
CA LEU A 251 5.60 18.55 -4.80
C LEU A 251 6.50 18.31 -3.58
N PRO A 252 6.74 17.04 -3.19
CA PRO A 252 7.69 16.73 -2.13
C PRO A 252 9.04 17.37 -2.43
N LYS A 253 9.71 17.89 -1.39
CA LYS A 253 11.06 18.49 -1.53
C LYS A 253 12.08 17.53 -2.16
N VAL A 254 11.88 16.22 -1.99
CA VAL A 254 12.68 15.15 -2.59
C VAL A 254 12.53 15.10 -4.12
N TYR A 255 11.39 15.55 -4.61
CA TYR A 255 11.10 15.70 -6.04
C TYR A 255 11.19 17.19 -6.41
N ALA A 256 12.23 17.92 -5.92
CA ALA A 256 12.46 19.31 -6.31
C ALA A 256 12.33 19.45 -7.82
N PRO A 257 11.55 20.39 -8.33
CA PRO A 257 11.19 20.45 -9.73
C PRO A 257 12.47 20.59 -10.56
N SER A 258 12.80 19.53 -11.27
CA SER A 258 13.50 19.70 -12.53
C SER A 258 12.52 20.45 -13.44
N PRO A 259 12.96 21.41 -14.26
CA PRO A 259 12.10 22.07 -15.25
C PRO A 259 11.32 21.11 -16.15
N GLN A 260 11.71 19.85 -16.22
CA GLN A 260 11.03 18.76 -16.93
C GLN A 260 9.78 18.25 -16.23
N TRP A 261 9.53 18.59 -14.95
CA TRP A 261 8.38 18.14 -14.16
C TRP A 261 7.18 19.09 -14.22
N GLU A 262 7.34 20.29 -14.79
CA GLU A 262 6.22 21.19 -15.07
C GLU A 262 5.17 20.55 -16.02
N CYS A 263 5.60 19.51 -16.77
CA CYS A 263 4.72 18.72 -17.63
C CYS A 263 3.83 17.71 -16.89
N ILE A 264 4.01 17.52 -15.58
CA ILE A 264 3.24 16.57 -14.75
C ILE A 264 2.35 17.33 -13.76
N ALA A 265 2.29 18.64 -13.84
CA ALA A 265 1.27 19.41 -13.15
C ALA A 265 -0.11 18.84 -13.52
N PRO A 266 -1.02 18.63 -12.55
CA PRO A 266 -2.35 18.16 -12.87
C PRO A 266 -2.93 19.09 -13.93
N VAL A 267 -3.24 18.51 -15.08
CA VAL A 267 -4.05 19.20 -16.08
C VAL A 267 -5.37 19.51 -15.39
N ALA A 268 -5.64 20.78 -15.25
CA ALA A 268 -6.85 21.34 -14.64
C ALA A 268 -8.12 20.74 -15.28
#